data_473391f6b1fc339ee40369021899af1e
#
_entry.id   473391f6b1fc339ee40369021899af1e
#
_cell.length_a   1.000
_cell.length_b   1.000
_cell.length_c   1.000
_cell.angle_alpha   90.00
_cell.angle_beta   90.00
_cell.angle_gamma   90.00
#
_symmetry.space_group_name_H-M   'P 1'
#
loop_
_entity.id
_entity.type
_entity.pdbx_description
1 polymer ?
#
loop_
_entity_poly.entity_id
_entity_poly.type
_entity_poly.pdbx_seq_one_letter_code
_entity_poly.pdbx_strand_id
1 'polypeptide(L)'
;NLAEFAHYQLKKDQVALSLIAGTGESLYLRYKDRLDRVLYRIIRLSSEDLAQHIYYSIESAEITFGEAAREYSEGPESKTEGFVGPVDLTTPHPEISSRLKTANPSQLFEPFKAEQWFTIIRLEYRFESEFNDQTKKFLGDLLLGSKSNSIKESLINKYKDYI
;
A
#
# COMPACT_ATOMS: atom_id res chain seq x y z
N ASN A 1 18.73 -26.46 -16.62
CA ASN A 1 18.27 -27.73 -16.07
C ASN A 1 17.42 -27.47 -14.83
N LEU A 2 16.28 -28.20 -14.69
CA LEU A 2 15.31 -27.99 -13.61
C LEU A 2 15.94 -28.21 -12.21
N ALA A 3 16.86 -29.15 -12.08
CA ALA A 3 17.56 -29.45 -10.83
C ALA A 3 18.52 -28.30 -10.42
N GLU A 4 19.21 -27.71 -11.36
CA GLU A 4 20.09 -26.55 -11.11
C GLU A 4 19.29 -25.32 -10.70
N PHE A 5 18.15 -25.10 -11.35
CA PHE A 5 17.22 -24.03 -10.99
C PHE A 5 16.67 -24.22 -9.57
N ALA A 6 16.20 -25.43 -9.22
CA ALA A 6 15.71 -25.75 -7.88
C ALA A 6 16.80 -25.55 -6.82
N HIS A 7 18.03 -25.99 -7.10
CA HIS A 7 19.16 -25.79 -6.19
C HIS A 7 19.53 -24.32 -6.01
N TYR A 8 19.48 -23.54 -7.08
CA TYR A 8 19.67 -22.08 -7.00
C TYR A 8 18.60 -21.40 -6.14
N GLN A 9 17.34 -21.76 -6.31
CA GLN A 9 16.24 -21.20 -5.50
C GLN A 9 16.39 -21.54 -4.02
N LEU A 10 16.73 -22.79 -3.70
CA LEU A 10 16.97 -23.21 -2.31
C LEU A 10 18.13 -22.43 -1.66
N LYS A 11 19.24 -22.23 -2.36
CA LYS A 11 20.35 -21.41 -1.86
C LYS A 11 19.95 -19.95 -1.67
N LYS A 12 19.20 -19.39 -2.63
CA LYS A 12 18.69 -18.03 -2.55
C LYS A 12 17.80 -17.85 -1.31
N ASP A 13 16.87 -18.77 -1.09
CA ASP A 13 15.97 -18.75 0.06
C ASP A 13 16.73 -18.87 1.39
N GLN A 14 17.75 -19.72 1.47
CA GLN A 14 18.61 -19.85 2.65
C GLN A 14 19.37 -18.55 2.95
N VAL A 15 19.92 -17.90 1.94
CA VAL A 15 20.62 -16.63 2.09
C VAL A 15 19.64 -15.53 2.51
N ALA A 16 18.45 -15.48 1.90
CA ALA A 16 17.40 -14.53 2.25
C ALA A 16 17.00 -14.66 3.73
N LEU A 17 16.77 -15.87 4.21
CA LEU A 17 16.43 -16.13 5.62
C LEU A 17 17.59 -15.79 6.56
N SER A 18 18.84 -16.05 6.18
CA SER A 18 20.00 -15.70 6.99
C SER A 18 20.19 -14.19 7.16
N LEU A 19 19.79 -13.40 6.15
CA LEU A 19 19.88 -11.93 6.21
C LEU A 19 18.92 -11.29 7.20
N ILE A 20 17.79 -11.95 7.51
CA ILE A 20 16.80 -11.48 8.47
C ILE A 20 16.99 -12.08 9.87
N ALA A 21 17.93 -13.02 10.04
CA ALA A 21 18.20 -13.61 11.33
C ALA A 21 18.60 -12.53 12.36
N GLY A 22 17.86 -12.44 13.47
CA GLY A 22 18.06 -11.44 14.53
C GLY A 22 17.51 -10.04 14.27
N THR A 23 17.11 -9.71 13.03
CA THR A 23 16.56 -8.38 12.66
C THR A 23 15.17 -8.47 12.04
N GLY A 24 14.62 -9.66 11.89
CA GLY A 24 13.37 -9.90 11.16
C GLY A 24 12.17 -9.13 11.69
N GLU A 25 12.00 -9.07 13.02
CA GLU A 25 10.88 -8.33 13.63
C GLU A 25 10.98 -6.83 13.39
N SER A 26 12.17 -6.25 13.54
CA SER A 26 12.36 -4.82 13.28
C SER A 26 12.16 -4.47 11.80
N LEU A 27 12.55 -5.35 10.90
CA LEU A 27 12.28 -5.23 9.47
C LEU A 27 10.78 -5.36 9.18
N TYR A 28 10.11 -6.33 9.79
CA TYR A 28 8.67 -6.50 9.67
C TYR A 28 7.92 -5.21 10.04
N LEU A 29 8.24 -4.62 11.18
CA LEU A 29 7.62 -3.37 11.62
C LEU A 29 7.93 -2.21 10.65
N ARG A 30 9.16 -2.12 10.14
CA ARG A 30 9.56 -1.10 9.16
C ARG A 30 8.79 -1.21 7.84
N TYR A 31 8.52 -2.43 7.40
CA TYR A 31 7.86 -2.70 6.12
C TYR A 31 6.36 -3.00 6.26
N LYS A 32 5.78 -2.79 7.45
CA LYS A 32 4.37 -3.10 7.72
C LYS A 32 3.43 -2.41 6.75
N ASP A 33 3.70 -1.17 6.37
CA ASP A 33 2.90 -0.41 5.41
C ASP A 33 2.87 -1.03 3.99
N ARG A 34 3.87 -1.85 3.65
CA ARG A 34 3.92 -2.63 2.39
C ARG A 34 3.33 -4.03 2.51
N LEU A 35 3.27 -4.54 3.74
CA LEU A 35 2.79 -5.89 4.02
C LEU A 35 1.30 -5.91 4.29
N ASP A 36 0.79 -4.94 5.06
CA ASP A 36 -0.63 -4.80 5.31
C ASP A 36 -1.37 -4.36 4.04
N ARG A 37 -2.60 -4.83 3.88
CA ARG A 37 -3.48 -4.43 2.80
C ARG A 37 -4.72 -3.74 3.35
N VAL A 38 -5.20 -2.74 2.62
CA VAL A 38 -6.43 -2.03 2.95
C VAL A 38 -7.40 -2.08 1.78
N LEU A 39 -8.65 -2.34 2.11
CA LEU A 39 -9.78 -2.13 1.22
C LEU A 39 -10.49 -0.88 1.75
N TYR A 40 -10.63 0.13 0.93
CA TYR A 40 -11.27 1.39 1.30
C TYR A 40 -12.19 1.89 0.20
N ARG A 41 -13.04 2.84 0.54
CA ARG A 41 -13.84 3.58 -0.45
C ARG A 41 -13.35 5.01 -0.54
N ILE A 42 -13.50 5.59 -1.71
CA ILE A 42 -13.08 6.96 -2.03
C ILE A 42 -14.11 7.63 -2.94
N ILE A 43 -14.31 8.92 -2.72
CA ILE A 43 -15.03 9.84 -3.60
C ILE A 43 -14.10 11.00 -3.89
N ARG A 44 -13.96 11.40 -5.15
CA ARG A 44 -13.14 12.53 -5.58
C ARG A 44 -14.00 13.56 -6.28
N LEU A 45 -13.90 14.80 -5.82
CA LEU A 45 -14.71 15.92 -6.29
C LEU A 45 -13.82 17.13 -6.53
N SER A 46 -14.13 17.93 -7.54
CA SER A 46 -13.43 19.18 -7.83
C SER A 46 -13.92 20.34 -6.93
N SER A 47 -15.13 20.24 -6.38
CA SER A 47 -15.75 21.25 -5.53
C SER A 47 -15.66 20.87 -4.05
N GLU A 48 -15.12 21.79 -3.23
CA GLU A 48 -15.05 21.63 -1.78
C GLU A 48 -16.44 21.63 -1.14
N ASP A 49 -17.28 22.59 -1.56
CA ASP A 49 -18.65 22.73 -1.02
C ASP A 49 -19.47 21.46 -1.30
N LEU A 50 -19.35 20.89 -2.50
CA LEU A 50 -20.02 19.63 -2.84
C LEU A 50 -19.46 18.46 -2.02
N ALA A 51 -18.15 18.39 -1.83
CA ALA A 51 -17.52 17.35 -1.01
C ALA A 51 -18.04 17.42 0.44
N GLN A 52 -18.15 18.61 1.00
CA GLN A 52 -18.68 18.82 2.34
C GLN A 52 -20.16 18.40 2.45
N HIS A 53 -20.97 18.78 1.46
CA HIS A 53 -22.38 18.38 1.40
C HIS A 53 -22.54 16.86 1.32
N ILE A 54 -21.80 16.19 0.42
CA ILE A 54 -21.83 14.74 0.26
C ILE A 54 -21.36 14.02 1.54
N TYR A 55 -20.32 14.53 2.19
CA TYR A 55 -19.85 13.99 3.45
C TYR A 55 -20.97 13.96 4.50
N TYR A 56 -21.67 15.09 4.72
CA TYR A 56 -22.76 15.14 5.69
C TYR A 56 -23.96 14.26 5.30
N SER A 57 -24.28 14.15 4.02
CA SER A 57 -25.33 13.26 3.56
C SER A 57 -25.00 11.78 3.80
N ILE A 58 -23.71 11.39 3.69
CA ILE A 58 -23.25 10.03 4.04
C ILE A 58 -23.27 9.85 5.57
N GLU A 59 -22.78 10.83 6.33
CA GLU A 59 -22.72 10.77 7.80
C GLU A 59 -24.10 10.66 8.44
N SER A 60 -25.09 11.39 7.89
CA SER A 60 -26.50 11.34 8.32
C SER A 60 -27.27 10.13 7.78
N ALA A 61 -26.62 9.27 6.98
CA ALA A 61 -27.22 8.13 6.31
C ALA A 61 -28.39 8.48 5.35
N GLU A 62 -28.42 9.70 4.83
CA GLU A 62 -29.37 10.10 3.76
C GLU A 62 -29.05 9.41 2.43
N ILE A 63 -27.74 9.17 2.19
CA ILE A 63 -27.23 8.44 1.03
C ILE A 63 -26.14 7.46 1.48
N THR A 64 -26.06 6.30 0.86
CA THR A 64 -24.93 5.37 1.11
C THR A 64 -23.66 5.85 0.43
N PHE A 65 -22.50 5.46 0.96
CA PHE A 65 -21.21 5.81 0.33
C PHE A 65 -21.14 5.32 -1.12
N GLY A 66 -21.66 4.12 -1.40
CA GLY A 66 -21.65 3.55 -2.75
C GLY A 66 -22.51 4.31 -3.74
N GLU A 67 -23.70 4.74 -3.33
CA GLU A 67 -24.59 5.59 -4.13
C GLU A 67 -23.95 6.94 -4.40
N ALA A 68 -23.39 7.59 -3.35
CA ALA A 68 -22.69 8.85 -3.46
C ALA A 68 -21.47 8.76 -4.42
N ALA A 69 -20.70 7.68 -4.32
CA ALA A 69 -19.57 7.46 -5.22
C ALA A 69 -20.01 7.30 -6.67
N ARG A 70 -21.08 6.53 -6.92
CA ARG A 70 -21.62 6.32 -8.27
C ARG A 70 -22.15 7.60 -8.90
N GLU A 71 -22.81 8.43 -8.12
CA GLU A 71 -23.51 9.61 -8.62
C GLU A 71 -22.60 10.84 -8.73
N TYR A 72 -21.68 11.02 -7.78
CA TYR A 72 -20.93 12.27 -7.65
C TYR A 72 -19.44 12.13 -7.88
N SER A 73 -18.81 10.93 -7.73
CA SER A 73 -17.38 10.84 -7.90
C SER A 73 -16.94 11.08 -9.34
N GLU A 74 -16.00 12.00 -9.51
CA GLU A 74 -15.41 12.36 -10.80
C GLU A 74 -14.28 11.40 -11.22
N GLY A 75 -13.87 10.48 -10.33
CA GLY A 75 -12.85 9.48 -10.61
C GLY A 75 -13.41 8.14 -11.13
N PRO A 76 -12.51 7.23 -11.57
CA PRO A 76 -12.90 5.92 -12.09
C PRO A 76 -13.59 5.03 -11.04
N GLU A 77 -13.41 5.30 -9.76
CA GLU A 77 -14.04 4.60 -8.64
C GLU A 77 -15.57 4.78 -8.60
N SER A 78 -16.13 5.71 -9.34
CA SER A 78 -17.59 5.81 -9.53
C SER A 78 -18.20 4.51 -10.04
N LYS A 79 -17.45 3.76 -10.87
CA LYS A 79 -17.89 2.47 -11.44
C LYS A 79 -17.84 1.30 -10.46
N THR A 80 -17.12 1.46 -9.34
CA THR A 80 -16.93 0.43 -8.32
C THR A 80 -17.53 0.83 -6.97
N GLU A 81 -18.52 1.74 -6.97
CA GLU A 81 -19.14 2.26 -5.75
C GLU A 81 -18.12 2.84 -4.74
N GLY A 82 -17.04 3.39 -5.28
CA GLY A 82 -15.95 3.94 -4.50
C GLY A 82 -14.88 2.95 -4.06
N PHE A 83 -15.06 1.64 -4.27
CA PHE A 83 -14.11 0.63 -3.80
C PHE A 83 -12.76 0.72 -4.50
N VAL A 84 -11.69 0.71 -3.69
CA VAL A 84 -10.29 0.63 -4.09
C VAL A 84 -9.57 -0.40 -3.23
N GLY A 85 -8.85 -1.29 -3.87
CA GLY A 85 -8.04 -2.30 -3.20
C GLY A 85 -8.57 -3.74 -3.35
N PRO A 86 -8.00 -4.70 -2.58
CA PRO A 86 -6.99 -4.50 -1.52
C PRO A 86 -5.64 -4.04 -2.05
N VAL A 87 -5.10 -2.95 -1.50
CA VAL A 87 -3.77 -2.39 -1.83
C VAL A 87 -2.93 -2.21 -0.56
N ASP A 88 -1.61 -2.17 -0.70
CA ASP A 88 -0.76 -1.77 0.41
C ASP A 88 -0.82 -0.25 0.65
N LEU A 89 -0.39 0.19 1.84
CA LEU A 89 -0.46 1.59 2.25
C LEU A 89 0.54 2.51 1.54
N THR A 90 1.42 1.97 0.70
CA THR A 90 2.35 2.78 -0.12
C THR A 90 1.78 3.13 -1.50
N THR A 91 0.68 2.49 -1.89
CA THR A 91 0.02 2.68 -3.19
C THR A 91 -0.80 3.96 -3.28
N PRO A 92 -1.65 4.33 -2.28
CA PRO A 92 -2.44 5.55 -2.36
C PRO A 92 -1.59 6.82 -2.20
N HIS A 93 -2.17 7.96 -2.58
CA HIS A 93 -1.56 9.27 -2.30
C HIS A 93 -1.19 9.40 -0.80
N PRO A 94 -0.07 10.06 -0.42
CA PRO A 94 0.38 10.16 0.97
C PRO A 94 -0.68 10.67 1.95
N GLU A 95 -1.49 11.65 1.53
CA GLU A 95 -2.59 12.18 2.35
C GLU A 95 -3.69 11.15 2.64
N ILE A 96 -3.94 10.25 1.70
CA ILE A 96 -4.88 9.13 1.87
C ILE A 96 -4.25 8.06 2.76
N SER A 97 -3.03 7.67 2.45
CA SER A 97 -2.28 6.64 3.19
C SER A 97 -2.12 6.98 4.67
N SER A 98 -1.77 8.22 5.00
CA SER A 98 -1.60 8.68 6.38
C SER A 98 -2.88 8.52 7.22
N ARG A 99 -4.05 8.80 6.62
CA ARG A 99 -5.35 8.63 7.27
C ARG A 99 -5.73 7.16 7.38
N LEU A 100 -5.58 6.40 6.30
CA LEU A 100 -5.86 4.96 6.31
C LEU A 100 -4.99 4.20 7.30
N LYS A 101 -3.74 4.63 7.53
CA LYS A 101 -2.81 3.98 8.46
C LYS A 101 -3.35 3.92 9.89
N THR A 102 -4.03 4.96 10.35
CA THR A 102 -4.59 5.09 11.71
C THR A 102 -6.09 4.87 11.79
N ALA A 103 -6.75 4.64 10.65
CA ALA A 103 -8.19 4.48 10.58
C ALA A 103 -8.69 3.20 11.25
N ASN A 104 -9.83 3.29 11.90
CA ASN A 104 -10.62 2.13 12.30
C ASN A 104 -11.52 1.67 11.12
N PRO A 105 -11.89 0.38 11.07
CA PRO A 105 -12.89 -0.09 10.12
C PRO A 105 -14.18 0.73 10.17
N SER A 106 -14.75 1.02 9.02
CA SER A 106 -15.95 1.88 8.83
C SER A 106 -15.77 3.35 9.20
N GLN A 107 -14.58 3.80 9.56
CA GLN A 107 -14.31 5.21 9.84
C GLN A 107 -14.42 6.03 8.56
N LEU A 108 -15.34 6.98 8.55
CA LEU A 108 -15.51 8.00 7.52
C LEU A 108 -14.65 9.22 7.89
N PHE A 109 -13.94 9.78 6.93
CA PHE A 109 -13.13 10.98 7.10
C PHE A 109 -13.80 12.17 6.44
N GLU A 110 -13.70 13.32 7.11
CA GLU A 110 -14.10 14.60 6.51
C GLU A 110 -13.35 14.86 5.21
N PRO A 111 -13.93 15.65 4.29
CA PRO A 111 -13.27 15.99 3.03
C PRO A 111 -11.91 16.63 3.26
N PHE A 112 -10.92 16.20 2.53
CA PHE A 112 -9.58 16.76 2.54
C PHE A 112 -9.01 16.83 1.13
N LYS A 113 -8.03 17.69 0.93
CA LYS A 113 -7.39 17.85 -0.37
C LYS A 113 -6.30 16.80 -0.55
N ALA A 114 -6.42 16.03 -1.65
CA ALA A 114 -5.38 15.12 -2.14
C ALA A 114 -5.18 15.39 -3.63
N GLU A 115 -3.99 15.87 -4.01
CA GLU A 115 -3.70 16.42 -5.35
C GLU A 115 -4.65 17.58 -5.69
N GLN A 116 -5.38 17.47 -6.82
CA GLN A 116 -6.37 18.46 -7.25
C GLN A 116 -7.77 18.20 -6.70
N TRP A 117 -7.98 17.08 -5.99
CA TRP A 117 -9.30 16.61 -5.58
C TRP A 117 -9.61 16.92 -4.13
N PHE A 118 -10.86 17.26 -3.84
CA PHE A 118 -11.45 17.15 -2.51
C PHE A 118 -11.95 15.71 -2.36
N THR A 119 -11.41 15.00 -1.38
CA THR A 119 -11.51 13.55 -1.27
C THR A 119 -12.19 13.16 0.02
N ILE A 120 -13.20 12.27 -0.08
CA ILE A 120 -13.86 11.62 1.04
C ILE A 120 -13.43 10.17 1.03
N ILE A 121 -12.98 9.63 2.16
CA ILE A 121 -12.58 8.22 2.27
C ILE A 121 -13.24 7.54 3.44
N ARG A 122 -13.42 6.22 3.31
CA ARG A 122 -13.85 5.33 4.40
C ARG A 122 -13.06 4.04 4.34
N LEU A 123 -12.43 3.64 5.46
CA LEU A 123 -11.80 2.33 5.55
C LEU A 123 -12.87 1.25 5.67
N GLU A 124 -12.89 0.28 4.77
CA GLU A 124 -13.80 -0.87 4.82
C GLU A 124 -13.18 -2.03 5.56
N TYR A 125 -11.97 -2.40 5.20
CA TYR A 125 -11.29 -3.53 5.82
C TYR A 125 -9.76 -3.38 5.81
N ARG A 126 -9.11 -3.89 6.86
CA ARG A 126 -7.66 -4.00 6.98
C ARG A 126 -7.27 -5.47 7.07
N PHE A 127 -6.43 -5.90 6.15
CA PHE A 127 -5.80 -7.20 6.14
C PHE A 127 -4.42 -7.06 6.78
N GLU A 128 -4.31 -7.37 8.05
CA GLU A 128 -3.03 -7.30 8.74
C GLU A 128 -2.14 -8.47 8.33
N SER A 129 -0.90 -8.16 8.02
CA SER A 129 0.13 -9.16 7.77
C SER A 129 0.53 -9.85 9.07
N GLU A 130 0.97 -11.09 8.96
CA GLU A 130 1.54 -11.85 10.06
C GLU A 130 3.05 -12.04 9.86
N PHE A 131 3.80 -12.08 10.96
CA PHE A 131 5.24 -12.38 10.91
C PHE A 131 5.46 -13.90 10.83
N ASN A 132 5.04 -14.48 9.71
CA ASN A 132 5.18 -15.90 9.38
C ASN A 132 6.33 -16.14 8.39
N ASP A 133 6.56 -17.40 8.01
CA ASP A 133 7.66 -17.78 7.12
C ASP A 133 7.55 -17.16 5.72
N GLN A 134 6.33 -16.94 5.22
CA GLN A 134 6.10 -16.28 3.94
C GLN A 134 6.53 -14.81 4.00
N THR A 135 6.18 -14.11 5.07
CA THR A 135 6.58 -12.71 5.31
C THR A 135 8.09 -12.60 5.51
N LYS A 136 8.70 -13.53 6.25
CA LYS A 136 10.15 -13.60 6.42
C LYS A 136 10.86 -13.78 5.08
N LYS A 137 10.37 -14.68 4.23
CA LYS A 137 10.92 -14.89 2.89
C LYS A 137 10.82 -13.62 2.04
N PHE A 138 9.68 -12.95 2.03
CA PHE A 138 9.49 -11.69 1.32
C PHE A 138 10.47 -10.61 1.77
N LEU A 139 10.64 -10.43 3.09
CA LEU A 139 11.60 -9.47 3.66
C LEU A 139 13.05 -9.82 3.31
N GLY A 140 13.39 -11.10 3.33
CA GLY A 140 14.69 -11.60 2.92
C GLY A 140 15.00 -11.31 1.43
N ASP A 141 14.04 -11.53 0.56
CA ASP A 141 14.15 -11.21 -0.87
C ASP A 141 14.31 -9.71 -1.13
N LEU A 142 13.61 -8.86 -0.38
CA LEU A 142 13.79 -7.40 -0.42
C LEU A 142 15.21 -6.98 -0.06
N LEU A 143 15.78 -7.55 1.01
CA LEU A 143 17.16 -7.27 1.44
C LEU A 143 18.18 -7.77 0.43
N LEU A 144 17.97 -8.94 -0.15
CA LEU A 144 18.82 -9.48 -1.22
C LEU A 144 18.84 -8.55 -2.44
N GLY A 145 17.65 -8.08 -2.87
CA GLY A 145 17.54 -7.13 -3.98
C GLY A 145 18.26 -5.82 -3.70
N SER A 146 18.10 -5.27 -2.52
CA SER A 146 18.78 -4.05 -2.09
C SER A 146 20.30 -4.22 -2.06
N LYS A 147 20.82 -5.31 -1.47
CA LYS A 147 22.26 -5.59 -1.45
C LYS A 147 22.83 -5.83 -2.85
N SER A 148 22.13 -6.54 -3.70
CA SER A 148 22.53 -6.79 -5.09
C SER A 148 22.65 -5.49 -5.89
N ASN A 149 21.69 -4.57 -5.73
CA ASN A 149 21.74 -3.25 -6.39
C ASN A 149 22.89 -2.39 -5.87
N SER A 150 23.13 -2.37 -4.56
CA SER A 150 24.25 -1.65 -3.96
C SER A 150 25.61 -2.16 -4.47
N ILE A 151 25.75 -3.48 -4.62
CA ILE A 151 26.98 -4.08 -5.19
C ILE A 151 27.12 -3.70 -6.66
N LYS A 152 26.07 -3.76 -7.45
CA LYS A 152 26.09 -3.34 -8.87
C LYS A 152 26.49 -1.89 -9.02
N GLU A 153 25.91 -0.98 -8.23
CA GLU A 153 26.26 0.44 -8.25
C GLU A 153 27.72 0.68 -7.86
N SER A 154 28.21 -0.01 -6.82
CA SER A 154 29.62 0.11 -6.41
C SER A 154 30.57 -0.39 -7.50
N LEU A 155 30.22 -1.47 -8.20
CA LEU A 155 31.03 -1.98 -9.32
C LEU A 155 31.01 -1.03 -10.52
N ILE A 156 29.84 -0.51 -10.89
CA ILE A 156 29.70 0.47 -11.99
C ILE A 156 30.56 1.71 -11.66
N ASN A 157 30.45 2.24 -10.46
CA ASN A 157 31.23 3.42 -10.06
C ASN A 157 32.74 3.14 -10.05
N LYS A 158 33.16 1.92 -9.65
CA LYS A 158 34.57 1.52 -9.63
C LYS A 158 35.16 1.40 -11.04
N TYR A 159 34.36 1.00 -12.03
CA TYR A 159 34.81 0.77 -13.40
C TYR A 159 34.31 1.82 -14.40
N LYS A 160 33.71 2.91 -13.92
CA LYS A 160 33.15 3.99 -14.76
C LYS A 160 34.19 4.65 -15.68
N ASP A 161 35.47 4.67 -15.27
CA ASP A 161 36.57 5.27 -16.04
C ASP A 161 37.16 4.30 -17.08
N TYR A 162 36.67 3.06 -17.15
CA TYR A 162 37.13 2.01 -18.09
C TYR A 162 36.09 1.65 -19.15
N ILE A 163 34.90 2.31 -19.15
CA ILE A 163 33.81 2.16 -20.09
C ILE A 163 33.62 3.48 -20.84
#